data_1535a6e909c4c7dfeca7635a04c501ca
#
_entry.id   1535a6e909c4c7dfeca7635a04c501ca
#
_cell.length_a   1.000
_cell.length_b   1.000
_cell.length_c   1.000
_cell.angle_alpha   90.00
_cell.angle_beta   90.00
_cell.angle_gamma   90.00
#
_symmetry.space_group_name_H-M   'P 1'
#
loop_
_entity.id
_entity.type
_entity.pdbx_description
1 polymer ?
#
loop_
_entity_poly.entity_id
_entity_poly.type
_entity_poly.pdbx_seq_one_letter_code
_entity_poly.pdbx_strand_id
1 'polypeptide(L)'
;LSKYGVTNVSVFGDTRFDRVQDVYKNTKQIPMVELFVNNNRSDNQLTMVAGSSWQQDEEVYLNYFNEHPELKLIIAPHEIHKDHLMHIESMLKRPSIRLSEATEKDIKGKSCLIVDSFGLLSSIYRYGDLAYIGGGFGAGIHNVLEAAVYGIPVIFGPKYQKFKEARDLLQV
;
A
#
# COMPACT_ATOMS: atom_id res chain seq x y z
N LEU A 1 35.04 0.87 -1.57
CA LEU A 1 35.90 0.21 -0.56
C LEU A 1 37.31 0.02 -1.10
N SER A 2 37.49 -0.44 -2.34
CA SER A 2 38.83 -0.54 -3.00
C SER A 2 39.62 0.76 -2.96
N LYS A 3 38.95 1.90 -3.07
CA LYS A 3 39.52 3.26 -2.97
C LYS A 3 40.20 3.57 -1.61
N TYR A 4 39.89 2.76 -0.58
CA TYR A 4 40.43 2.85 0.77
C TYR A 4 41.30 1.62 1.14
N GLY A 5 41.78 0.89 0.12
CA GLY A 5 42.65 -0.28 0.34
C GLY A 5 41.95 -1.55 0.86
N VAL A 6 40.63 -1.57 0.91
CA VAL A 6 39.85 -2.73 1.33
C VAL A 6 39.61 -3.61 0.12
N THR A 7 40.34 -4.73 0.02
CA THR A 7 40.30 -5.67 -1.13
C THR A 7 39.52 -6.94 -0.84
N ASN A 8 39.35 -7.31 0.42
CA ASN A 8 38.60 -8.51 0.81
C ASN A 8 37.11 -8.16 1.03
N VAL A 9 36.39 -7.93 -0.09
CA VAL A 9 34.97 -7.56 -0.07
C VAL A 9 34.23 -8.48 -1.01
N SER A 10 33.21 -9.14 -0.47
CA SER A 10 32.24 -9.92 -1.25
C SER A 10 30.86 -9.28 -1.16
N VAL A 11 30.14 -9.24 -2.27
CA VAL A 11 28.76 -8.76 -2.30
C VAL A 11 27.84 -9.97 -2.17
N PHE A 12 27.12 -10.04 -1.07
CA PHE A 12 26.11 -11.06 -0.83
C PHE A 12 24.75 -10.41 -0.70
N GLY A 13 23.78 -10.86 -1.49
CA GLY A 13 22.36 -10.61 -1.38
C GLY A 13 21.94 -9.17 -1.03
N ASP A 14 20.68 -9.03 -0.71
CA ASP A 14 20.10 -7.80 -0.18
C ASP A 14 19.24 -8.15 1.05
N THR A 15 19.66 -7.72 2.22
CA THR A 15 19.00 -8.00 3.50
C THR A 15 17.55 -7.49 3.56
N ARG A 16 17.15 -6.61 2.63
CA ARG A 16 15.75 -6.16 2.52
C ARG A 16 14.81 -7.31 2.12
N PHE A 17 15.27 -8.24 1.27
CA PHE A 17 14.48 -9.43 0.91
C PHE A 17 14.28 -10.36 2.10
N ASP A 18 15.33 -10.59 2.91
CA ASP A 18 15.23 -11.41 4.11
C ASP A 18 14.23 -10.81 5.09
N ARG A 19 14.32 -9.49 5.33
CA ARG A 19 13.41 -8.76 6.20
C ARG A 19 11.95 -8.84 5.73
N VAL A 20 11.71 -8.74 4.43
CA VAL A 20 10.36 -8.82 3.87
C VAL A 20 9.79 -10.22 4.00
N GLN A 21 10.60 -11.27 3.82
CA GLN A 21 10.17 -12.64 4.10
C GLN A 21 9.78 -12.84 5.57
N ASP A 22 10.55 -12.28 6.49
CA ASP A 22 10.22 -12.34 7.92
C ASP A 22 8.92 -11.60 8.25
N VAL A 23 8.70 -10.44 7.64
CA VAL A 23 7.44 -9.70 7.75
C VAL A 23 6.28 -10.54 7.22
N TYR A 24 6.43 -11.17 6.07
CA TYR A 24 5.41 -12.06 5.47
C TYR A 24 5.06 -13.23 6.39
N LYS A 25 6.08 -13.94 6.94
CA LYS A 25 5.88 -15.07 7.87
C LYS A 25 5.18 -14.65 9.16
N ASN A 26 5.41 -13.43 9.63
CA ASN A 26 4.85 -12.88 10.87
C ASN A 26 3.66 -11.94 10.62
N THR A 27 3.01 -12.04 9.46
CA THR A 27 1.86 -11.20 9.08
C THR A 27 0.73 -11.33 10.09
N LYS A 28 0.26 -10.18 10.61
CA LYS A 28 -0.86 -10.12 11.55
C LYS A 28 -2.19 -10.24 10.82
N GLN A 29 -3.12 -10.95 11.41
CA GLN A 29 -4.52 -10.86 11.00
C GLN A 29 -5.11 -9.55 11.53
N ILE A 30 -5.89 -8.87 10.68
CA ILE A 30 -6.57 -7.62 11.03
C ILE A 30 -8.07 -7.82 10.73
N PRO A 31 -8.85 -8.30 11.72
CA PRO A 31 -10.23 -8.74 11.49
C PRO A 31 -11.11 -7.67 10.84
N MET A 32 -10.90 -6.40 11.19
CA MET A 32 -11.68 -5.30 10.62
C MET A 32 -11.38 -5.07 9.12
N VAL A 33 -10.12 -5.25 8.70
CA VAL A 33 -9.73 -5.18 7.29
C VAL A 33 -10.31 -6.37 6.51
N GLU A 34 -10.23 -7.55 7.10
CA GLU A 34 -10.81 -8.77 6.51
C GLU A 34 -12.33 -8.63 6.33
N LEU A 35 -13.02 -8.11 7.34
CA LEU A 35 -14.45 -7.84 7.25
C LEU A 35 -14.77 -6.80 6.16
N PHE A 36 -13.98 -5.73 6.07
CA PHE A 36 -14.14 -4.72 5.02
C PHE A 36 -14.03 -5.33 3.62
N VAL A 37 -12.99 -6.12 3.37
CA VAL A 37 -12.75 -6.73 2.04
C VAL A 37 -13.86 -7.70 1.68
N ASN A 38 -14.28 -8.56 2.62
CA ASN A 38 -15.26 -9.61 2.36
C ASN A 38 -16.72 -9.12 2.36
N ASN A 39 -16.98 -7.93 2.92
CA ASN A 39 -18.35 -7.40 3.01
C ASN A 39 -18.93 -7.09 1.63
N ASN A 40 -19.98 -7.80 1.23
CA ASN A 40 -20.68 -7.66 -0.06
C ASN A 40 -19.73 -7.76 -1.28
N ARG A 41 -18.67 -8.56 -1.19
CA ARG A 41 -17.74 -8.77 -2.30
C ARG A 41 -18.46 -9.51 -3.43
N SER A 42 -18.52 -8.88 -4.61
CA SER A 42 -18.96 -9.52 -5.84
C SER A 42 -17.77 -10.16 -6.57
N ASP A 43 -18.04 -11.11 -7.47
CA ASP A 43 -16.98 -11.85 -8.20
C ASP A 43 -16.03 -10.93 -8.99
N ASN A 44 -16.50 -9.78 -9.44
CA ASN A 44 -15.72 -8.81 -10.21
C ASN A 44 -15.13 -7.67 -9.36
N GLN A 45 -15.31 -7.70 -8.03
CA GLN A 45 -14.82 -6.64 -7.16
C GLN A 45 -13.37 -6.85 -6.80
N LEU A 46 -12.52 -5.87 -7.11
CA LEU A 46 -11.11 -5.83 -6.74
C LEU A 46 -10.89 -4.91 -5.53
N THR A 47 -9.92 -5.25 -4.71
CA THR A 47 -9.45 -4.41 -3.61
C THR A 47 -8.05 -3.90 -3.92
N MET A 48 -7.90 -2.59 -4.03
CA MET A 48 -6.61 -1.94 -4.12
C MET A 48 -6.13 -1.50 -2.74
N VAL A 49 -4.88 -1.80 -2.41
CA VAL A 49 -4.20 -1.29 -1.21
C VAL A 49 -3.21 -0.21 -1.65
N ALA A 50 -3.51 1.04 -1.33
CA ALA A 50 -2.62 2.18 -1.57
C ALA A 50 -1.80 2.45 -0.30
N GLY A 51 -0.50 2.12 -0.34
CA GLY A 51 0.39 2.22 0.81
C GLY A 51 1.41 3.34 0.69
N SER A 52 1.67 4.02 1.81
CA SER A 52 2.63 5.11 1.94
C SER A 52 2.40 6.23 0.91
N SER A 53 1.12 6.52 0.62
CA SER A 53 0.76 7.55 -0.35
C SER A 53 0.99 8.96 0.20
N TRP A 54 1.28 9.87 -0.71
CA TRP A 54 1.34 11.30 -0.50
C TRP A 54 0.20 11.97 -1.28
N GLN A 55 -0.09 13.21 -1.00
CA GLN A 55 -1.16 13.96 -1.65
C GLN A 55 -1.14 13.83 -3.19
N GLN A 56 0.05 13.91 -3.79
CA GLN A 56 0.21 13.79 -5.25
C GLN A 56 -0.19 12.42 -5.80
N ASP A 57 0.05 11.35 -5.04
CA ASP A 57 -0.40 10.00 -5.39
C ASP A 57 -1.91 9.89 -5.27
N GLU A 58 -2.47 10.45 -4.19
CA GLU A 58 -3.89 10.43 -3.85
C GLU A 58 -4.73 11.15 -4.89
N GLU A 59 -4.30 12.30 -5.38
CA GLU A 59 -4.93 13.04 -6.47
C GLU A 59 -5.07 12.20 -7.76
N VAL A 60 -4.12 11.29 -8.02
CA VAL A 60 -4.18 10.42 -9.20
C VAL A 60 -5.16 9.27 -8.99
N TYR A 61 -4.94 8.43 -7.95
CA TYR A 61 -5.71 7.21 -7.84
C TYR A 61 -7.12 7.41 -7.27
N LEU A 62 -7.38 8.47 -6.49
CA LEU A 62 -8.72 8.75 -5.98
C LEU A 62 -9.70 9.19 -7.08
N ASN A 63 -9.22 9.92 -8.09
CA ASN A 63 -10.05 10.23 -9.24
C ASN A 63 -10.51 8.95 -9.94
N TYR A 64 -9.57 8.03 -10.19
CA TYR A 64 -9.90 6.72 -10.77
C TYR A 64 -10.86 5.92 -9.88
N PHE A 65 -10.57 5.82 -8.59
CA PHE A 65 -11.42 5.11 -7.62
C PHE A 65 -12.85 5.63 -7.59
N ASN A 66 -13.04 6.95 -7.63
CA ASN A 66 -14.37 7.57 -7.57
C ASN A 66 -15.25 7.20 -8.78
N GLU A 67 -14.65 6.90 -9.94
CA GLU A 67 -15.34 6.54 -11.19
C GLU A 67 -15.54 5.03 -11.37
N HIS A 68 -14.87 4.21 -10.52
CA HIS A 68 -14.85 2.75 -10.63
C HIS A 68 -15.53 2.07 -9.44
N PRO A 69 -16.87 1.88 -9.46
CA PRO A 69 -17.62 1.32 -8.33
C PRO A 69 -17.26 -0.13 -7.99
N GLU A 70 -16.70 -0.88 -8.94
CA GLU A 70 -16.19 -2.25 -8.74
C GLU A 70 -14.92 -2.31 -7.90
N LEU A 71 -14.24 -1.18 -7.69
CA LEU A 71 -13.01 -1.12 -6.91
C LEU A 71 -13.32 -0.79 -5.44
N LYS A 72 -12.81 -1.61 -4.51
CA LYS A 72 -12.62 -1.24 -3.10
C LYS A 72 -11.23 -0.66 -2.90
N LEU A 73 -11.09 0.24 -1.93
CA LEU A 73 -9.85 0.92 -1.67
C LEU A 73 -9.50 0.88 -0.18
N ILE A 74 -8.26 0.47 0.11
CA ILE A 74 -7.65 0.64 1.43
C ILE A 74 -6.51 1.63 1.26
N ILE A 75 -6.58 2.75 1.97
CA ILE A 75 -5.55 3.79 1.95
C ILE A 75 -4.76 3.75 3.25
N ALA A 76 -3.46 3.56 3.20
CA ALA A 76 -2.55 3.75 4.31
C ALA A 76 -1.58 4.89 3.95
N PRO A 77 -1.93 6.14 4.23
CA PRO A 77 -1.13 7.29 3.81
C PRO A 77 0.21 7.32 4.56
N HIS A 78 1.20 8.02 3.99
CA HIS A 78 2.51 8.18 4.64
C HIS A 78 2.42 9.02 5.91
N GLU A 79 1.52 10.01 5.92
CA GLU A 79 1.25 10.87 7.05
C GLU A 79 -0.20 10.74 7.49
N ILE A 80 -0.43 10.57 8.80
CA ILE A 80 -1.75 10.35 9.39
C ILE A 80 -2.22 11.51 10.27
N HIS A 81 -1.67 12.71 10.08
CA HIS A 81 -2.14 13.89 10.79
C HIS A 81 -3.54 14.30 10.29
N LYS A 82 -4.29 14.97 11.18
CA LYS A 82 -5.70 15.26 11.00
C LYS A 82 -6.03 15.95 9.66
N ASP A 83 -5.24 16.97 9.29
CA ASP A 83 -5.51 17.76 8.10
C ASP A 83 -5.34 16.95 6.81
N HIS A 84 -4.35 16.04 6.78
CA HIS A 84 -4.15 15.15 5.64
C HIS A 84 -5.30 14.13 5.52
N LEU A 85 -5.70 13.51 6.63
CA LEU A 85 -6.84 12.59 6.63
C LEU A 85 -8.13 13.28 6.18
N MET A 86 -8.40 14.49 6.66
CA MET A 86 -9.54 15.30 6.22
C MET A 86 -9.45 15.64 4.73
N HIS A 87 -8.25 15.91 4.21
CA HIS A 87 -8.03 16.15 2.80
C HIS A 87 -8.40 14.93 1.95
N ILE A 88 -7.91 13.74 2.32
CA ILE A 88 -8.27 12.47 1.67
C ILE A 88 -9.79 12.29 1.67
N GLU A 89 -10.44 12.46 2.83
CA GLU A 89 -11.89 12.34 2.97
C GLU A 89 -12.65 13.31 2.05
N SER A 90 -12.14 14.54 1.90
CA SER A 90 -12.76 15.56 1.03
C SER A 90 -12.72 15.21 -0.45
N MET A 91 -11.73 14.43 -0.90
CA MET A 91 -11.59 13.97 -2.28
C MET A 91 -12.43 12.72 -2.59
N LEU A 92 -12.83 11.98 -1.57
CA LEU A 92 -13.63 10.76 -1.73
C LEU A 92 -15.09 11.10 -2.01
N LYS A 93 -15.62 10.63 -3.14
CA LYS A 93 -17.05 10.73 -3.51
C LYS A 93 -17.84 9.49 -3.10
N ARG A 94 -17.18 8.47 -2.61
CA ARG A 94 -17.76 7.19 -2.23
C ARG A 94 -17.64 6.98 -0.71
N PRO A 95 -18.54 6.20 -0.07
CA PRO A 95 -18.55 6.03 1.37
C PRO A 95 -17.22 5.51 1.91
N SER A 96 -16.65 6.23 2.86
CA SER A 96 -15.39 5.87 3.53
C SER A 96 -15.56 5.74 5.05
N ILE A 97 -14.58 5.15 5.70
CA ILE A 97 -14.45 5.08 7.16
C ILE A 97 -12.98 4.98 7.54
N ARG A 98 -12.60 5.57 8.68
CA ARG A 98 -11.29 5.38 9.28
C ARG A 98 -11.24 4.07 10.05
N LEU A 99 -10.10 3.39 10.01
CA LEU A 99 -9.94 2.10 10.69
C LEU A 99 -10.12 2.24 12.22
N SER A 100 -9.66 3.35 12.82
CA SER A 100 -9.83 3.62 14.24
C SER A 100 -11.29 3.82 14.69
N GLU A 101 -12.17 4.22 13.76
CA GLU A 101 -13.59 4.48 14.00
C GLU A 101 -14.48 3.31 13.55
N ALA A 102 -13.89 2.31 12.87
CA ALA A 102 -14.66 1.24 12.25
C ALA A 102 -15.20 0.25 13.28
N THR A 103 -16.50 -0.01 13.19
CA THR A 103 -17.16 -1.13 13.87
C THR A 103 -17.69 -2.11 12.81
N GLU A 104 -18.02 -3.33 13.24
CA GLU A 104 -18.61 -4.35 12.33
C GLU A 104 -19.89 -3.86 11.63
N LYS A 105 -20.62 -2.96 12.28
CA LYS A 105 -21.84 -2.38 11.73
C LYS A 105 -21.53 -1.27 10.73
N ASP A 106 -20.62 -0.37 11.10
CA ASP A 106 -20.36 0.86 10.33
C ASP A 106 -19.54 0.60 9.06
N ILE A 107 -18.77 -0.49 9.02
CA ILE A 107 -17.94 -0.87 7.87
C ILE A 107 -18.79 -1.40 6.70
N LYS A 108 -20.03 -1.80 6.97
CA LYS A 108 -20.96 -2.28 5.94
C LYS A 108 -21.34 -1.17 4.96
N GLY A 109 -21.23 -1.46 3.67
CA GLY A 109 -21.51 -0.50 2.60
C GLY A 109 -20.42 0.54 2.38
N LYS A 110 -19.29 0.45 3.08
CA LYS A 110 -18.11 1.30 2.81
C LYS A 110 -17.34 0.78 1.60
N SER A 111 -16.84 1.70 0.80
CA SER A 111 -16.03 1.43 -0.39
C SER A 111 -14.56 1.76 -0.17
N CYS A 112 -14.25 2.63 0.80
CA CYS A 112 -12.90 3.01 1.18
C CYS A 112 -12.68 2.84 2.69
N LEU A 113 -11.54 2.24 3.05
CA LEU A 113 -11.03 2.13 4.42
C LEU A 113 -9.74 2.95 4.52
N ILE A 114 -9.73 3.95 5.40
CA ILE A 114 -8.56 4.78 5.66
C ILE A 114 -7.85 4.25 6.89
N VAL A 115 -6.60 3.83 6.74
CA VAL A 115 -5.75 3.31 7.82
C VAL A 115 -5.03 4.47 8.49
N ASP A 116 -5.54 4.91 9.59
CA ASP A 116 -5.07 6.03 10.39
C ASP A 116 -4.18 5.61 11.57
N SER A 117 -3.41 4.53 11.37
CA SER A 117 -2.47 3.99 12.35
C SER A 117 -1.22 3.44 11.67
N PHE A 118 -0.08 3.54 12.35
CA PHE A 118 1.19 3.02 11.83
C PHE A 118 1.39 1.53 12.10
N GLY A 119 2.28 0.90 11.31
CA GLY A 119 2.77 -0.46 11.53
C GLY A 119 1.83 -1.59 11.09
N LEU A 120 0.76 -1.28 10.35
CA LEU A 120 -0.19 -2.27 9.84
C LEU A 120 -0.03 -2.54 8.34
N LEU A 121 0.54 -1.60 7.58
CA LEU A 121 0.54 -1.62 6.11
C LEU A 121 1.09 -2.92 5.53
N SER A 122 2.26 -3.38 6.00
CA SER A 122 2.87 -4.62 5.52
C SER A 122 1.97 -5.85 5.68
N SER A 123 1.11 -5.86 6.73
CA SER A 123 0.12 -6.92 6.93
C SER A 123 -1.16 -6.70 6.12
N ILE A 124 -1.46 -5.46 5.76
CA ILE A 124 -2.68 -5.11 5.02
C ILE A 124 -2.58 -5.51 3.54
N TYR A 125 -1.39 -5.49 2.93
CA TYR A 125 -1.22 -5.88 1.54
C TYR A 125 -1.74 -7.29 1.22
N ARG A 126 -1.75 -8.20 2.19
CA ARG A 126 -2.31 -9.56 2.02
C ARG A 126 -3.80 -9.60 1.66
N TYR A 127 -4.54 -8.53 1.94
CA TYR A 127 -5.98 -8.42 1.68
C TYR A 127 -6.29 -7.75 0.34
N GLY A 128 -5.26 -7.26 -0.37
CA GLY A 128 -5.41 -6.62 -1.67
C GLY A 128 -5.33 -7.60 -2.83
N ASP A 129 -6.04 -7.29 -3.91
CA ASP A 129 -5.88 -7.93 -5.21
C ASP A 129 -4.81 -7.21 -6.05
N LEU A 130 -4.53 -5.93 -5.72
CA LEU A 130 -3.42 -5.14 -6.28
C LEU A 130 -2.96 -4.11 -5.26
N ALA A 131 -1.71 -3.66 -5.40
CA ALA A 131 -1.10 -2.65 -4.55
C ALA A 131 -0.70 -1.42 -5.35
N TYR A 132 -0.90 -0.24 -4.74
CA TYR A 132 -0.29 1.02 -5.18
C TYR A 132 0.76 1.45 -4.15
N ILE A 133 1.99 1.74 -4.60
CA ILE A 133 3.09 2.18 -3.74
C ILE A 133 3.33 3.67 -3.95
N GLY A 134 3.10 4.44 -2.90
CA GLY A 134 3.22 5.89 -2.92
C GLY A 134 4.66 6.41 -3.00
N GLY A 135 4.79 7.73 -3.17
CA GLY A 135 6.04 8.47 -3.26
C GLY A 135 6.58 8.65 -4.67
N GLY A 136 6.02 7.95 -5.65
CA GLY A 136 6.55 7.96 -7.02
C GLY A 136 6.38 9.27 -7.78
N PHE A 137 5.57 10.19 -7.31
CA PHE A 137 5.48 11.57 -7.85
C PHE A 137 6.35 12.56 -7.07
N GLY A 138 6.80 12.19 -5.86
CA GLY A 138 7.64 13.00 -4.98
C GLY A 138 9.13 12.69 -5.04
N ALA A 139 9.71 12.30 -3.91
CA ALA A 139 11.14 11.98 -3.75
C ALA A 139 11.53 10.61 -4.31
N GLY A 140 10.57 9.73 -4.57
CA GLY A 140 10.73 8.35 -5.04
C GLY A 140 9.81 7.40 -4.29
N ILE A 141 9.61 6.23 -4.87
CA ILE A 141 8.69 5.21 -4.33
C ILE A 141 9.15 4.66 -2.99
N HIS A 142 8.19 4.21 -2.20
CA HIS A 142 8.43 3.45 -0.98
C HIS A 142 8.76 1.98 -1.28
N ASN A 143 8.80 1.14 -0.26
CA ASN A 143 9.23 -0.26 -0.36
C ASN A 143 8.21 -1.12 -1.14
N VAL A 144 8.50 -1.43 -2.39
CA VAL A 144 7.67 -2.28 -3.26
C VAL A 144 7.63 -3.75 -2.81
N LEU A 145 8.67 -4.21 -2.12
CA LEU A 145 8.79 -5.61 -1.72
C LEU A 145 7.75 -6.02 -0.67
N GLU A 146 7.28 -5.07 0.15
CA GLU A 146 6.25 -5.33 1.16
C GLU A 146 4.91 -5.75 0.54
N ALA A 147 4.62 -5.30 -0.67
CA ALA A 147 3.45 -5.74 -1.43
C ALA A 147 3.77 -6.94 -2.33
N ALA A 148 4.91 -6.91 -3.03
CA ALA A 148 5.30 -7.93 -3.98
C ALA A 148 5.41 -9.33 -3.37
N VAL A 149 5.78 -9.43 -2.08
CA VAL A 149 5.90 -10.71 -1.36
C VAL A 149 4.58 -11.49 -1.30
N TYR A 150 3.44 -10.82 -1.46
CA TYR A 150 2.12 -11.44 -1.50
C TYR A 150 1.71 -11.92 -2.91
N GLY A 151 2.56 -11.71 -3.92
CA GLY A 151 2.29 -12.12 -5.30
C GLY A 151 1.19 -11.33 -6.00
N ILE A 152 0.87 -10.14 -5.51
CA ILE A 152 -0.13 -9.25 -6.11
C ILE A 152 0.53 -8.25 -7.07
N PRO A 153 -0.16 -7.80 -8.14
CA PRO A 153 0.33 -6.73 -9.00
C PRO A 153 0.64 -5.46 -8.23
N VAL A 154 1.74 -4.78 -8.60
CA VAL A 154 2.20 -3.58 -7.92
C VAL A 154 2.26 -2.42 -8.91
N ILE A 155 1.57 -1.32 -8.58
CA ILE A 155 1.53 -0.07 -9.34
C ILE A 155 2.30 1.00 -8.56
N PHE A 156 3.05 1.83 -9.24
CA PHE A 156 3.76 2.95 -8.64
C PHE A 156 4.00 4.08 -9.65
N GLY A 157 4.29 5.27 -9.13
CA GLY A 157 4.56 6.44 -9.95
C GLY A 157 5.94 6.42 -10.63
N PRO A 158 6.25 7.41 -11.49
CA PRO A 158 7.38 7.37 -12.44
C PRO A 158 8.77 7.48 -11.80
N LYS A 159 8.91 7.94 -10.56
CA LYS A 159 10.22 8.12 -9.91
C LYS A 159 10.71 6.86 -9.17
N TYR A 160 10.92 5.78 -9.91
CA TYR A 160 11.37 4.48 -9.37
C TYR A 160 12.80 4.10 -9.75
N GLN A 161 13.48 4.83 -10.64
CA GLN A 161 14.74 4.43 -11.28
C GLN A 161 15.89 4.19 -10.29
N LYS A 162 15.85 4.83 -9.12
CA LYS A 162 16.86 4.63 -8.06
C LYS A 162 16.67 3.33 -7.26
N PHE A 163 15.52 2.68 -7.41
CA PHE A 163 15.11 1.49 -6.65
C PHE A 163 15.32 0.25 -7.51
N LYS A 164 16.36 -0.52 -7.17
CA LYS A 164 16.75 -1.71 -7.94
C LYS A 164 15.61 -2.74 -7.96
N GLU A 165 14.98 -2.98 -6.82
CA GLU A 165 13.88 -3.90 -6.64
C GLU A 165 12.67 -3.60 -7.55
N ALA A 166 12.34 -2.33 -7.72
CA ALA A 166 11.27 -1.92 -8.62
C ALA A 166 11.63 -2.14 -10.10
N ARG A 167 12.90 -1.89 -10.47
CA ARG A 167 13.36 -2.16 -11.84
C ARG A 167 13.40 -3.66 -12.15
N ASP A 168 13.80 -4.46 -11.17
CA ASP A 168 13.85 -5.91 -11.32
C ASP A 168 12.43 -6.49 -11.47
N LEU A 169 11.45 -5.99 -10.73
CA LEU A 169 10.03 -6.38 -10.86
C LEU A 169 9.40 -6.01 -12.21
N LEU A 170 9.88 -4.97 -12.89
CA LEU A 170 9.39 -4.61 -14.23
C LEU A 170 9.91 -5.52 -15.35
N GLN A 171 10.84 -6.43 -15.05
CA GLN A 171 11.45 -7.34 -16.02
C GLN A 171 10.86 -8.77 -15.99
N VAL A 172 10.01 -9.04 -15.03
CA VAL A 172 9.33 -10.34 -14.85
C VAL A 172 7.86 -10.23 -15.15
#